data_5137599268cf09e9587e352dd32316d5
#
_entry.id   5137599268cf09e9587e352dd32316d5
#
_cell.length_a   1.000
_cell.length_b   1.000
_cell.length_c   1.000
_cell.angle_alpha   90.00
_cell.angle_beta   90.00
_cell.angle_gamma   90.00
#
_symmetry.space_group_name_H-M   'P 1'
#
loop_
_entity.id
_entity.type
_entity.pdbx_description
1 polymer ?
#
loop_
_entity_poly.entity_id
_entity_poly.type
_entity_poly.pdbx_seq_one_letter_code
_entity_poly.pdbx_strand_id
1 'polypeptide(L)'
;MVAAVRTKTKNGNGGRRPRRGRPSLVEVASRESTRELLLKSAIDAFAKEGYEAVTTGLIAENAGLAQSMVHYHFKTKEQLWKAAIEQLMRDLGDRFPLAKDELKDLDPVSRLKVLTRRFINISAMDVSLSRIMIHEGTTPGPRLTWLAETFLKPGFAPFDDTVKEGIQAGQLKDLPVYTVTHTIIYAAAMTFCLAPVVEATHGVDLGETTSMDELADTVLDLLFNGLIVGPDGAAENSGRSR
;
A
#
# COMPACT_ATOMS: atom_id res chain seq x y z
N MET A 1 56.30 -17.53 72.66
CA MET A 1 54.87 -17.16 72.47
C MET A 1 54.83 -16.05 71.49
N VAL A 2 54.42 -16.35 70.24
CA VAL A 2 54.42 -15.40 69.16
C VAL A 2 52.96 -15.18 68.73
N ALA A 3 52.46 -13.96 68.84
CA ALA A 3 51.10 -13.57 68.49
C ALA A 3 50.97 -13.33 66.96
N ALA A 4 50.03 -13.99 66.32
CA ALA A 4 49.73 -13.86 64.92
C ALA A 4 48.77 -12.67 64.70
N VAL A 5 49.21 -11.72 63.86
CA VAL A 5 48.40 -10.58 63.33
C VAL A 5 47.59 -11.03 62.12
N ARG A 6 46.25 -10.97 62.24
CA ARG A 6 45.29 -11.22 61.11
C ARG A 6 45.06 -9.92 60.36
N THR A 7 45.54 -9.83 59.15
CA THR A 7 45.18 -8.77 58.17
C THR A 7 43.89 -9.14 57.47
N LYS A 8 42.86 -8.31 57.58
CA LYS A 8 41.62 -8.37 56.82
C LYS A 8 41.78 -7.66 55.47
N THR A 9 41.82 -8.40 54.40
CA THR A 9 41.73 -7.85 53.03
C THR A 9 40.25 -7.64 52.68
N LYS A 10 39.86 -6.39 52.48
CA LYS A 10 38.58 -5.96 51.95
C LYS A 10 38.61 -6.00 50.42
N ASN A 11 38.08 -7.07 49.81
CA ASN A 11 37.83 -7.10 48.38
C ASN A 11 36.47 -6.45 48.10
N GLY A 12 36.47 -5.19 47.71
CA GLY A 12 35.33 -4.46 47.17
C GLY A 12 35.40 -4.50 45.64
N ASN A 13 34.84 -5.53 45.01
CA ASN A 13 34.67 -5.60 43.57
C ASN A 13 33.32 -4.98 43.21
N GLY A 14 33.28 -3.65 43.05
CA GLY A 14 32.18 -2.89 42.51
C GLY A 14 32.13 -3.08 40.99
N GLY A 15 31.47 -4.12 40.51
CA GLY A 15 31.25 -4.35 39.11
C GLY A 15 30.47 -3.19 38.48
N ARG A 16 31.17 -2.24 37.85
CA ARG A 16 30.55 -1.26 36.96
C ARG A 16 29.90 -2.03 35.81
N ARG A 17 28.54 -2.03 35.75
CA ARG A 17 27.81 -2.46 34.56
C ARG A 17 28.33 -1.65 33.36
N PRO A 18 28.71 -2.29 32.24
CA PRO A 18 29.16 -1.57 31.08
C PRO A 18 28.03 -0.66 30.60
N ARG A 19 28.31 0.65 30.45
CA ARG A 19 27.43 1.59 29.79
C ARG A 19 27.25 1.06 28.35
N ARG A 20 26.01 0.76 27.94
CA ARG A 20 25.66 0.46 26.54
C ARG A 20 26.19 1.61 25.70
N GLY A 21 27.28 1.41 25.00
CA GLY A 21 27.81 2.34 24.02
C GLY A 21 26.82 2.58 22.88
N ARG A 22 26.97 3.68 22.15
CA ARG A 22 26.22 3.93 20.93
C ARG A 22 26.43 2.73 19.97
N PRO A 23 25.33 2.16 19.38
CA PRO A 23 25.47 1.03 18.46
C PRO A 23 26.44 1.34 17.34
N SER A 24 27.24 0.35 16.93
CA SER A 24 28.16 0.51 15.79
C SER A 24 27.35 0.64 14.50
N LEU A 25 27.95 1.24 13.44
CA LEU A 25 27.29 1.34 12.13
C LEU A 25 26.91 -0.03 11.58
N VAL A 26 27.69 -1.07 11.85
CA VAL A 26 27.41 -2.46 11.45
C VAL A 26 26.19 -3.02 12.20
N GLU A 27 26.04 -2.71 13.49
CA GLU A 27 24.85 -3.15 14.26
C GLU A 27 23.59 -2.41 13.80
N VAL A 28 23.69 -1.14 13.43
CA VAL A 28 22.56 -0.38 12.87
C VAL A 28 22.13 -0.96 11.54
N ALA A 29 23.07 -1.18 10.61
CA ALA A 29 22.78 -1.77 9.30
C ALA A 29 22.19 -3.19 9.41
N SER A 30 22.69 -4.03 10.34
CA SER A 30 22.16 -5.37 10.59
C SER A 30 20.73 -5.32 11.14
N ARG A 31 20.39 -4.34 11.96
CA ARG A 31 19.03 -4.15 12.50
C ARG A 31 18.05 -3.65 11.43
N GLU A 32 18.48 -2.74 10.56
CA GLU A 32 17.67 -2.26 9.44
C GLU A 32 17.37 -3.39 8.48
N SER A 33 18.37 -4.18 8.07
CA SER A 33 18.15 -5.34 7.19
C SER A 33 17.21 -6.38 7.80
N THR A 34 17.30 -6.63 9.12
CA THR A 34 16.38 -7.53 9.84
C THR A 34 14.95 -7.00 9.87
N ARG A 35 14.79 -5.69 10.10
CA ARG A 35 13.47 -5.04 10.09
C ARG A 35 12.82 -5.09 8.72
N GLU A 36 13.58 -4.86 7.65
CA GLU A 36 13.13 -4.92 6.27
C GLU A 36 12.68 -6.35 5.89
N LEU A 37 13.44 -7.37 6.25
CA LEU A 37 13.05 -8.76 6.02
C LEU A 37 11.72 -9.11 6.72
N LEU A 38 11.53 -8.66 7.96
CA LEU A 38 10.27 -8.84 8.69
C LEU A 38 9.11 -8.11 8.03
N LEU A 39 9.32 -6.87 7.55
CA LEU A 39 8.28 -6.10 6.87
C LEU A 39 7.87 -6.75 5.55
N LYS A 40 8.83 -7.19 4.74
CA LYS A 40 8.55 -7.91 3.50
C LYS A 40 7.74 -9.18 3.76
N SER A 41 8.19 -10.02 4.69
CA SER A 41 7.47 -11.22 5.08
C SER A 41 6.06 -10.91 5.63
N ALA A 42 5.91 -9.81 6.36
CA ALA A 42 4.62 -9.37 6.89
C ALA A 42 3.66 -8.92 5.78
N ILE A 43 4.14 -8.14 4.80
CA ILE A 43 3.34 -7.72 3.64
C ILE A 43 2.82 -8.95 2.90
N ASP A 44 3.72 -9.89 2.56
CA ASP A 44 3.37 -11.11 1.84
C ASP A 44 2.34 -11.95 2.62
N ALA A 45 2.56 -12.17 3.92
CA ALA A 45 1.66 -12.95 4.75
C ALA A 45 0.28 -12.29 4.92
N PHE A 46 0.23 -10.98 5.22
CA PHE A 46 -1.03 -10.26 5.40
C PHE A 46 -1.80 -10.13 4.09
N ALA A 47 -1.14 -9.95 2.96
CA ALA A 47 -1.78 -9.92 1.66
C ALA A 47 -2.37 -11.29 1.27
N LYS A 48 -1.71 -12.37 1.64
CA LYS A 48 -2.14 -13.74 1.28
C LYS A 48 -3.24 -14.27 2.20
N GLU A 49 -3.04 -14.15 3.53
CA GLU A 49 -3.86 -14.84 4.53
C GLU A 49 -4.78 -13.89 5.33
N GLY A 50 -4.60 -12.58 5.20
CA GLY A 50 -5.30 -11.57 5.99
C GLY A 50 -4.76 -11.43 7.43
N TYR A 51 -5.16 -10.35 8.09
CA TYR A 51 -4.66 -10.03 9.42
C TYR A 51 -4.97 -11.12 10.44
N GLU A 52 -6.19 -11.66 10.51
CA GLU A 52 -6.60 -12.54 11.60
C GLU A 52 -5.85 -13.89 11.57
N ALA A 53 -5.65 -14.47 10.39
CA ALA A 53 -5.00 -15.77 10.22
C ALA A 53 -3.49 -15.75 10.47
N VAL A 54 -2.83 -14.62 10.24
CA VAL A 54 -1.38 -14.49 10.35
C VAL A 54 -0.94 -14.39 11.81
N THR A 55 0.11 -15.10 12.19
CA THR A 55 0.78 -14.96 13.49
C THR A 55 2.15 -14.32 13.36
N THR A 56 2.65 -13.70 14.44
CA THR A 56 4.02 -13.14 14.45
C THR A 56 5.08 -14.23 14.33
N GLY A 57 4.77 -15.46 14.77
CA GLY A 57 5.63 -16.62 14.60
C GLY A 57 5.79 -17.00 13.12
N LEU A 58 4.67 -17.08 12.37
CA LEU A 58 4.68 -17.36 10.94
C LEU A 58 5.50 -16.34 10.17
N ILE A 59 5.33 -15.04 10.48
CA ILE A 59 6.10 -13.96 9.82
C ILE A 59 7.60 -14.12 10.10
N ALA A 60 7.99 -14.41 11.33
CA ALA A 60 9.39 -14.64 11.69
C ALA A 60 9.98 -15.86 10.95
N GLU A 61 9.24 -16.97 10.94
CA GLU A 61 9.61 -18.20 10.23
C GLU A 61 9.84 -17.94 8.73
N ASN A 62 8.88 -17.29 8.06
CA ASN A 62 8.99 -16.93 6.64
C ASN A 62 10.16 -15.99 6.36
N ALA A 63 10.54 -15.15 7.32
CA ALA A 63 11.71 -14.27 7.23
C ALA A 63 13.04 -14.98 7.55
N GLY A 64 13.01 -16.26 7.98
CA GLY A 64 14.20 -16.97 8.46
C GLY A 64 14.76 -16.43 9.79
N LEU A 65 13.91 -15.87 10.64
CA LEU A 65 14.29 -15.18 11.88
C LEU A 65 13.58 -15.78 13.10
N ALA A 66 14.15 -15.56 14.28
CA ALA A 66 13.50 -15.94 15.53
C ALA A 66 12.31 -15.01 15.83
N GLN A 67 11.21 -15.56 16.38
CA GLN A 67 10.02 -14.80 16.75
C GLN A 67 10.31 -13.63 17.71
N SER A 68 11.32 -13.75 18.56
CA SER A 68 11.78 -12.68 19.45
C SER A 68 12.18 -11.40 18.72
N MET A 69 12.62 -11.53 17.44
CA MET A 69 12.98 -10.37 16.62
C MET A 69 11.75 -9.54 16.22
N VAL A 70 10.60 -10.17 16.01
CA VAL A 70 9.34 -9.45 15.80
C VAL A 70 8.99 -8.60 17.02
N HIS A 71 9.03 -9.19 18.22
CA HIS A 71 8.76 -8.44 19.46
C HIS A 71 9.79 -7.34 19.73
N TYR A 72 11.04 -7.56 19.33
CA TYR A 72 12.10 -6.56 19.45
C TYR A 72 11.82 -5.32 18.59
N HIS A 73 11.37 -5.51 17.32
CA HIS A 73 11.16 -4.43 16.37
C HIS A 73 9.77 -3.79 16.46
N PHE A 74 8.71 -4.58 16.71
CA PHE A 74 7.34 -4.13 16.51
C PHE A 74 6.40 -4.29 17.73
N LYS A 75 6.85 -4.89 18.81
CA LYS A 75 6.12 -5.11 20.07
C LYS A 75 4.78 -5.85 19.94
N THR A 76 3.88 -5.43 19.01
CA THR A 76 2.57 -6.03 18.77
C THR A 76 2.36 -6.38 17.30
N LYS A 77 1.47 -7.33 17.00
CA LYS A 77 1.05 -7.69 15.63
C LYS A 77 0.43 -6.49 14.90
N GLU A 78 -0.34 -5.67 15.61
CA GLU A 78 -0.94 -4.47 15.02
C GLU A 78 0.12 -3.44 14.59
N GLN A 79 1.15 -3.22 15.42
CA GLN A 79 2.25 -2.32 15.07
C GLN A 79 3.06 -2.85 13.87
N LEU A 80 3.27 -4.18 13.81
CA LEU A 80 3.90 -4.80 12.65
C LEU A 80 3.04 -4.62 11.39
N TRP A 81 1.72 -4.84 11.49
CA TRP A 81 0.79 -4.67 10.37
C TRP A 81 0.81 -3.22 9.86
N LYS A 82 0.67 -2.23 10.74
CA LYS A 82 0.74 -0.81 10.36
C LYS A 82 2.07 -0.47 9.68
N ALA A 83 3.18 -0.91 10.25
CA ALA A 83 4.50 -0.66 9.66
C ALA A 83 4.69 -1.37 8.30
N ALA A 84 4.10 -2.54 8.10
CA ALA A 84 4.09 -3.26 6.83
C ALA A 84 3.28 -2.49 5.76
N ILE A 85 2.09 -1.99 6.10
CA ILE A 85 1.30 -1.14 5.22
C ILE A 85 2.03 0.16 4.88
N GLU A 86 2.61 0.83 5.87
CA GLU A 86 3.41 2.05 5.64
C GLU A 86 4.59 1.80 4.69
N GLN A 87 5.26 0.63 4.81
CA GLN A 87 6.35 0.27 3.89
C GLN A 87 5.81 0.02 2.49
N LEU A 88 4.74 -0.78 2.35
CA LEU A 88 4.10 -1.05 1.07
C LEU A 88 3.70 0.25 0.35
N MET A 89 3.07 1.18 1.08
CA MET A 89 2.64 2.46 0.50
C MET A 89 3.80 3.36 0.09
N ARG A 90 4.92 3.34 0.84
CA ARG A 90 6.16 4.03 0.42
C ARG A 90 6.73 3.42 -0.85
N ASP A 91 6.89 2.09 -0.88
CA ASP A 91 7.46 1.39 -2.03
C ASP A 91 6.64 1.62 -3.31
N LEU A 92 5.32 1.66 -3.19
CA LEU A 92 4.42 2.00 -4.31
C LEU A 92 4.54 3.48 -4.71
N GLY A 93 4.60 4.39 -3.74
CA GLY A 93 4.75 5.83 -3.99
C GLY A 93 6.09 6.19 -4.64
N ASP A 94 7.18 5.55 -4.23
CA ASP A 94 8.51 5.78 -4.79
C ASP A 94 8.62 5.29 -6.25
N ARG A 95 7.93 4.20 -6.59
CA ARG A 95 7.90 3.68 -7.96
C ARG A 95 7.03 4.50 -8.91
N PHE A 96 5.99 5.14 -8.38
CA PHE A 96 5.01 5.91 -9.17
C PHE A 96 4.66 7.21 -8.46
N PRO A 97 5.57 8.19 -8.46
CA PRO A 97 5.28 9.49 -7.89
C PRO A 97 4.08 10.10 -8.61
N LEU A 98 2.99 10.29 -7.89
CA LEU A 98 1.83 11.05 -8.33
C LEU A 98 2.12 12.54 -8.09
N ALA A 99 3.11 13.09 -8.81
CA ALA A 99 3.43 14.50 -8.67
C ALA A 99 2.26 15.34 -9.22
N LYS A 100 1.51 15.95 -8.30
CA LYS A 100 0.35 16.81 -8.64
C LYS A 100 0.73 17.90 -9.64
N ASP A 101 1.96 18.36 -9.61
CA ASP A 101 2.45 19.46 -10.42
C ASP A 101 2.68 19.07 -11.89
N GLU A 102 3.06 17.82 -12.17
CA GLU A 102 3.30 17.34 -13.54
C GLU A 102 2.03 17.24 -14.40
N LEU A 103 0.86 17.14 -13.78
CA LEU A 103 -0.40 16.94 -14.46
C LEU A 103 -1.30 18.19 -14.51
N LYS A 104 -0.83 19.31 -13.95
CA LYS A 104 -1.64 20.56 -13.85
C LYS A 104 -2.05 21.15 -15.19
N ASP A 105 -1.18 21.02 -16.18
CA ASP A 105 -1.40 21.61 -17.51
C ASP A 105 -2.29 20.74 -18.40
N LEU A 106 -2.65 19.53 -17.96
CA LEU A 106 -3.56 18.66 -18.67
C LEU A 106 -5.03 19.02 -18.37
N ASP A 107 -5.87 18.92 -19.40
CA ASP A 107 -7.32 18.96 -19.20
C ASP A 107 -7.78 17.79 -18.31
N PRO A 108 -8.93 17.91 -17.61
CA PRO A 108 -9.40 16.92 -16.65
C PRO A 108 -9.52 15.49 -17.22
N VAL A 109 -9.97 15.32 -18.45
CA VAL A 109 -10.10 13.98 -19.07
C VAL A 109 -8.73 13.36 -19.31
N SER A 110 -7.79 14.09 -19.88
CA SER A 110 -6.42 13.64 -20.11
C SER A 110 -5.73 13.33 -18.80
N ARG A 111 -5.90 14.17 -17.78
CA ARG A 111 -5.37 13.96 -16.43
C ARG A 111 -5.91 12.67 -15.81
N LEU A 112 -7.23 12.46 -15.87
CA LEU A 112 -7.85 11.26 -15.30
C LEU A 112 -7.38 9.99 -16.03
N LYS A 113 -7.19 10.03 -17.35
CA LYS A 113 -6.60 8.91 -18.11
C LYS A 113 -5.19 8.58 -17.65
N VAL A 114 -4.34 9.60 -17.44
CA VAL A 114 -2.96 9.40 -16.94
C VAL A 114 -2.98 8.82 -15.52
N LEU A 115 -3.80 9.35 -14.62
CA LEU A 115 -3.94 8.81 -13.25
C LEU A 115 -4.40 7.36 -13.28
N THR A 116 -5.39 7.03 -14.11
CA THR A 116 -5.92 5.66 -14.26
C THR A 116 -4.84 4.71 -14.79
N ARG A 117 -4.10 5.09 -15.84
CA ARG A 117 -3.01 4.28 -16.39
C ARG A 117 -1.91 4.03 -15.35
N ARG A 118 -1.49 5.07 -14.63
CA ARG A 118 -0.51 4.93 -13.54
C ARG A 118 -1.00 3.96 -12.45
N PHE A 119 -2.28 4.04 -12.09
CA PHE A 119 -2.87 3.16 -11.09
C PHE A 119 -2.97 1.70 -11.57
N ILE A 120 -3.29 1.48 -12.86
CA ILE A 120 -3.23 0.15 -13.50
C ILE A 120 -1.82 -0.43 -13.37
N ASN A 121 -0.79 0.33 -13.74
CA ASN A 121 0.60 -0.12 -13.68
C ASN A 121 1.04 -0.48 -12.25
N ILE A 122 0.67 0.34 -11.25
CA ILE A 122 0.92 0.05 -9.84
C ILE A 122 0.26 -1.28 -9.44
N SER A 123 -1.01 -1.47 -9.80
CA SER A 123 -1.80 -2.65 -9.45
C SER A 123 -1.28 -3.93 -10.12
N ALA A 124 -0.72 -3.80 -11.31
CA ALA A 124 -0.10 -4.91 -12.04
C ALA A 124 1.23 -5.35 -11.43
N MET A 125 2.03 -4.39 -10.94
CA MET A 125 3.36 -4.68 -10.38
C MET A 125 3.31 -5.32 -9.00
N ASP A 126 2.30 -4.97 -8.18
CA ASP A 126 2.16 -5.51 -6.84
C ASP A 126 0.68 -5.56 -6.42
N VAL A 127 0.15 -6.77 -6.37
CA VAL A 127 -1.25 -7.03 -5.97
C VAL A 127 -1.45 -7.04 -4.45
N SER A 128 -0.40 -6.86 -3.65
CA SER A 128 -0.48 -6.96 -2.19
C SER A 128 -1.44 -5.95 -1.60
N LEU A 129 -1.44 -4.71 -2.10
CA LEU A 129 -2.39 -3.69 -1.64
C LEU A 129 -3.83 -4.09 -1.93
N SER A 130 -4.12 -4.57 -3.15
CA SER A 130 -5.46 -5.00 -3.54
C SER A 130 -5.96 -6.17 -2.71
N ARG A 131 -5.10 -7.15 -2.41
CA ARG A 131 -5.42 -8.29 -1.54
C ARG A 131 -5.70 -7.84 -0.10
N ILE A 132 -4.87 -6.97 0.46
CA ILE A 132 -5.10 -6.38 1.78
C ILE A 132 -6.42 -5.61 1.80
N MET A 133 -6.73 -4.85 0.74
CA MET A 133 -8.01 -4.15 0.61
C MET A 133 -9.22 -5.10 0.58
N ILE A 134 -9.11 -6.28 -0.03
CA ILE A 134 -10.15 -7.30 0.01
C ILE A 134 -10.34 -7.80 1.46
N HIS A 135 -9.26 -8.11 2.17
CA HIS A 135 -9.34 -8.62 3.54
C HIS A 135 -9.91 -7.59 4.52
N GLU A 136 -9.46 -6.34 4.46
CA GLU A 136 -9.88 -5.30 5.41
C GLU A 136 -11.15 -4.56 4.98
N GLY A 137 -11.40 -4.43 3.67
CA GLY A 137 -12.46 -3.59 3.11
C GLY A 137 -13.86 -4.20 3.19
N THR A 138 -13.99 -5.50 3.43
CA THR A 138 -15.28 -6.20 3.50
C THR A 138 -15.97 -6.11 4.86
N THR A 139 -15.26 -5.69 5.89
CA THR A 139 -15.80 -5.60 7.27
C THR A 139 -15.39 -4.30 7.94
N PRO A 140 -16.31 -3.49 8.45
CA PRO A 140 -15.99 -2.27 9.20
C PRO A 140 -15.13 -2.60 10.43
N GLY A 141 -14.09 -1.78 10.66
CA GLY A 141 -13.21 -1.97 11.81
C GLY A 141 -12.13 -0.91 11.93
N PRO A 142 -11.40 -0.89 13.08
CA PRO A 142 -10.40 0.14 13.35
C PRO A 142 -9.22 0.11 12.36
N ARG A 143 -8.85 -1.06 11.83
CA ARG A 143 -7.79 -1.19 10.81
C ARG A 143 -8.22 -0.56 9.48
N LEU A 144 -9.46 -0.84 9.01
CA LEU A 144 -10.00 -0.19 7.83
C LEU A 144 -10.09 1.33 8.01
N THR A 145 -10.56 1.79 9.16
CA THR A 145 -10.63 3.23 9.45
C THR A 145 -9.24 3.87 9.39
N TRP A 146 -8.24 3.28 10.03
CA TRP A 146 -6.88 3.77 10.00
C TRP A 146 -6.30 3.78 8.56
N LEU A 147 -6.50 2.70 7.80
CA LEU A 147 -6.07 2.58 6.40
C LEU A 147 -6.72 3.66 5.54
N ALA A 148 -8.04 3.86 5.69
CA ALA A 148 -8.79 4.86 4.95
C ALA A 148 -8.30 6.29 5.23
N GLU A 149 -8.16 6.66 6.51
CA GLU A 149 -7.72 8.00 6.89
C GLU A 149 -6.27 8.29 6.50
N THR A 150 -5.40 7.29 6.67
CA THR A 150 -3.96 7.49 6.48
C THR A 150 -3.56 7.47 5.00
N PHE A 151 -4.18 6.59 4.19
CA PHE A 151 -3.71 6.34 2.83
C PHE A 151 -4.78 6.45 1.75
N LEU A 152 -6.00 5.90 1.97
CA LEU A 152 -6.96 5.80 0.87
C LEU A 152 -7.56 7.15 0.53
N LYS A 153 -8.00 7.93 1.50
CA LYS A 153 -8.53 9.29 1.26
C LYS A 153 -7.50 10.19 0.56
N PRO A 154 -6.25 10.30 1.06
CA PRO A 154 -5.22 11.07 0.34
C PRO A 154 -4.90 10.52 -1.05
N GLY A 155 -4.88 9.19 -1.20
CA GLY A 155 -4.58 8.52 -2.48
C GLY A 155 -5.68 8.70 -3.52
N PHE A 156 -6.96 8.74 -3.11
CA PHE A 156 -8.10 8.91 -4.00
C PHE A 156 -8.41 10.38 -4.32
N ALA A 157 -7.97 11.31 -3.46
CA ALA A 157 -8.23 12.74 -3.66
C ALA A 157 -7.83 13.28 -5.05
N PRO A 158 -6.69 12.90 -5.68
CA PRO A 158 -6.36 13.33 -7.02
C PRO A 158 -7.40 12.89 -8.08
N PHE A 159 -8.00 11.70 -7.92
CA PHE A 159 -9.07 11.22 -8.79
C PHE A 159 -10.35 12.01 -8.55
N ASP A 160 -10.77 12.14 -7.30
CA ASP A 160 -12.00 12.86 -6.92
C ASP A 160 -11.97 14.32 -7.39
N ASP A 161 -10.85 15.01 -7.20
CA ASP A 161 -10.69 16.40 -7.61
C ASP A 161 -10.72 16.51 -9.14
N THR A 162 -10.03 15.61 -9.86
CA THR A 162 -10.03 15.59 -11.33
C THR A 162 -11.42 15.28 -11.90
N VAL A 163 -12.18 14.36 -11.29
CA VAL A 163 -13.56 14.05 -11.70
C VAL A 163 -14.46 15.26 -11.48
N LYS A 164 -14.38 15.95 -10.33
CA LYS A 164 -15.15 17.19 -10.06
C LYS A 164 -14.85 18.27 -11.08
N GLU A 165 -13.56 18.53 -11.36
CA GLU A 165 -13.15 19.50 -12.37
C GLU A 165 -13.69 19.15 -13.75
N GLY A 166 -13.63 17.87 -14.15
CA GLY A 166 -14.15 17.41 -15.44
C GLY A 166 -15.67 17.54 -15.58
N ILE A 167 -16.44 17.30 -14.51
CA ILE A 167 -17.89 17.52 -14.44
C ILE A 167 -18.18 19.02 -14.58
N GLN A 168 -17.49 19.86 -13.80
CA GLN A 168 -17.66 21.32 -13.86
C GLN A 168 -17.32 21.92 -15.21
N ALA A 169 -16.34 21.34 -15.91
CA ALA A 169 -15.95 21.74 -17.28
C ALA A 169 -16.89 21.17 -18.37
N GLY A 170 -17.90 20.36 -18.01
CA GLY A 170 -18.79 19.70 -18.97
C GLY A 170 -18.13 18.63 -19.82
N GLN A 171 -16.95 18.17 -19.46
CA GLN A 171 -16.19 17.13 -20.17
C GLN A 171 -16.54 15.73 -19.69
N LEU A 172 -16.95 15.58 -18.43
CA LEU A 172 -17.42 14.33 -17.84
C LEU A 172 -18.93 14.43 -17.54
N LYS A 173 -19.61 13.30 -17.63
CA LYS A 173 -21.02 13.19 -17.22
C LYS A 173 -21.18 13.56 -15.75
N ASP A 174 -22.28 14.22 -15.41
CA ASP A 174 -22.64 14.56 -14.02
C ASP A 174 -23.09 13.30 -13.26
N LEU A 175 -22.11 12.61 -12.72
CA LEU A 175 -22.27 11.38 -11.93
C LEU A 175 -21.68 11.57 -10.53
N PRO A 176 -22.14 10.81 -9.53
CA PRO A 176 -21.55 10.88 -8.19
C PRO A 176 -20.04 10.60 -8.23
N VAL A 177 -19.24 11.53 -7.76
CA VAL A 177 -17.77 11.47 -7.81
C VAL A 177 -17.22 10.17 -7.23
N TYR A 178 -17.73 9.76 -6.05
CA TYR A 178 -17.28 8.53 -5.40
C TYR A 178 -17.57 7.28 -6.28
N THR A 179 -18.67 7.26 -7.03
CA THR A 179 -18.99 6.15 -7.94
C THR A 179 -17.98 6.08 -9.08
N VAL A 180 -17.68 7.20 -9.71
CA VAL A 180 -16.71 7.27 -10.81
C VAL A 180 -15.32 6.85 -10.31
N THR A 181 -14.84 7.46 -9.22
CA THR A 181 -13.53 7.16 -8.64
C THR A 181 -13.40 5.68 -8.26
N HIS A 182 -14.37 5.13 -7.53
CA HIS A 182 -14.27 3.72 -7.10
C HIS A 182 -14.42 2.75 -8.26
N THR A 183 -15.24 3.05 -9.29
CA THR A 183 -15.32 2.23 -10.49
C THR A 183 -13.96 2.15 -11.20
N ILE A 184 -13.29 3.28 -11.37
CA ILE A 184 -11.94 3.33 -11.97
C ILE A 184 -10.95 2.52 -11.13
N ILE A 185 -10.90 2.77 -9.82
CA ILE A 185 -9.95 2.13 -8.89
C ILE A 185 -10.17 0.60 -8.85
N TYR A 186 -11.44 0.17 -8.74
CA TYR A 186 -11.73 -1.26 -8.66
C TYR A 186 -11.52 -1.97 -9.99
N ALA A 187 -11.89 -1.38 -11.12
CA ALA A 187 -11.62 -1.97 -12.44
C ALA A 187 -10.10 -2.14 -12.65
N ALA A 188 -9.30 -1.14 -12.28
CA ALA A 188 -7.85 -1.22 -12.40
C ALA A 188 -7.23 -2.25 -11.45
N ALA A 189 -7.60 -2.24 -10.16
CA ALA A 189 -6.98 -3.07 -9.14
C ALA A 189 -7.42 -4.54 -9.19
N MET A 190 -8.72 -4.80 -9.40
CA MET A 190 -9.26 -6.15 -9.33
C MET A 190 -8.87 -7.02 -10.52
N THR A 191 -8.65 -6.45 -11.70
CA THR A 191 -8.17 -7.18 -12.87
C THR A 191 -6.93 -8.02 -12.56
N PHE A 192 -5.94 -7.44 -11.89
CA PHE A 192 -4.70 -8.15 -11.52
C PHE A 192 -4.84 -8.99 -10.26
N CYS A 193 -5.59 -8.50 -9.28
CA CYS A 193 -5.83 -9.25 -8.05
C CYS A 193 -6.56 -10.57 -8.32
N LEU A 194 -7.44 -10.59 -9.31
CA LEU A 194 -8.24 -11.74 -9.73
C LEU A 194 -7.71 -12.40 -11.02
N ALA A 195 -6.46 -12.15 -11.42
CA ALA A 195 -5.82 -12.79 -12.58
C ALA A 195 -6.00 -14.32 -12.61
N PRO A 196 -5.90 -15.06 -11.47
CA PRO A 196 -6.18 -16.50 -11.49
C PRO A 196 -7.61 -16.88 -11.93
N VAL A 197 -8.58 -15.98 -11.75
CA VAL A 197 -9.96 -16.21 -12.24
C VAL A 197 -10.00 -16.11 -13.75
N VAL A 198 -9.30 -15.13 -14.33
CA VAL A 198 -9.19 -14.96 -15.80
C VAL A 198 -8.52 -16.18 -16.42
N GLU A 199 -7.44 -16.66 -15.83
CA GLU A 199 -6.75 -17.89 -16.26
C GLU A 199 -7.67 -19.11 -16.20
N ALA A 200 -8.36 -19.32 -15.07
CA ALA A 200 -9.25 -20.47 -14.89
C ALA A 200 -10.47 -20.46 -15.81
N THR A 201 -10.98 -19.28 -16.20
CA THR A 201 -12.19 -19.14 -17.02
C THR A 201 -11.92 -19.00 -18.51
N HIS A 202 -10.80 -18.41 -18.89
CA HIS A 202 -10.46 -18.08 -20.29
C HIS A 202 -9.15 -18.71 -20.77
N GLY A 203 -8.37 -19.35 -19.87
CA GLY A 203 -7.06 -19.91 -20.21
C GLY A 203 -6.00 -18.84 -20.53
N VAL A 204 -6.20 -17.60 -20.07
CA VAL A 204 -5.32 -16.46 -20.36
C VAL A 204 -4.52 -16.12 -19.12
N ASP A 205 -3.19 -16.24 -19.20
CA ASP A 205 -2.26 -15.70 -18.21
C ASP A 205 -2.02 -14.21 -18.53
N LEU A 206 -2.52 -13.32 -17.65
CA LEU A 206 -2.36 -11.89 -17.83
C LEU A 206 -0.90 -11.41 -17.71
N GLY A 207 -0.03 -12.21 -17.07
CA GLY A 207 1.41 -11.92 -16.96
C GLY A 207 2.22 -12.27 -18.20
N GLU A 208 1.77 -13.26 -18.99
CA GLU A 208 2.51 -13.78 -20.14
C GLU A 208 1.89 -13.41 -21.49
N THR A 209 0.57 -13.28 -21.58
CA THR A 209 -0.16 -13.26 -22.85
C THR A 209 -0.53 -11.85 -23.31
N THR A 210 -0.64 -10.90 -22.41
CA THR A 210 -1.10 -9.53 -22.71
C THR A 210 -0.07 -8.52 -22.26
N SER A 211 0.33 -7.60 -23.16
CA SER A 211 1.16 -6.49 -22.72
C SER A 211 0.36 -5.62 -21.75
N MET A 212 1.05 -5.10 -20.71
CA MET A 212 0.44 -4.20 -19.74
C MET A 212 -0.19 -2.98 -20.40
N ASP A 213 0.42 -2.50 -21.47
CA ASP A 213 -0.09 -1.34 -22.23
C ASP A 213 -1.39 -1.68 -22.96
N GLU A 214 -1.51 -2.84 -23.59
CA GLU A 214 -2.75 -3.27 -24.27
C GLU A 214 -3.91 -3.43 -23.28
N LEU A 215 -3.64 -4.01 -22.10
CA LEU A 215 -4.64 -4.14 -21.06
C LEU A 215 -5.06 -2.77 -20.52
N ALA A 216 -4.10 -1.88 -20.27
CA ALA A 216 -4.37 -0.53 -19.81
C ALA A 216 -5.17 0.25 -20.84
N ASP A 217 -4.84 0.15 -22.15
CA ASP A 217 -5.58 0.78 -23.23
C ASP A 217 -7.02 0.28 -23.30
N THR A 218 -7.22 -1.04 -23.18
CA THR A 218 -8.55 -1.66 -23.17
C THR A 218 -9.39 -1.16 -21.99
N VAL A 219 -8.83 -1.15 -20.79
CA VAL A 219 -9.53 -0.66 -19.58
C VAL A 219 -9.87 0.81 -19.72
N LEU A 220 -8.94 1.63 -20.22
CA LEU A 220 -9.18 3.06 -20.47
C LEU A 220 -10.28 3.27 -21.50
N ASP A 221 -10.26 2.54 -22.62
CA ASP A 221 -11.27 2.65 -23.65
C ASP A 221 -12.66 2.30 -23.12
N LEU A 222 -12.80 1.18 -22.44
CA LEU A 222 -14.06 0.76 -21.83
C LEU A 222 -14.61 1.75 -20.81
N LEU A 223 -13.76 2.28 -19.93
CA LEU A 223 -14.18 3.20 -18.89
C LEU A 223 -14.55 4.58 -19.47
N PHE A 224 -13.71 5.12 -20.36
CA PHE A 224 -13.86 6.50 -20.79
C PHE A 224 -14.88 6.69 -21.89
N ASN A 225 -15.15 5.72 -22.74
CA ASN A 225 -16.26 5.78 -23.72
C ASN A 225 -17.64 5.87 -23.02
N GLY A 226 -17.75 5.39 -21.78
CA GLY A 226 -18.95 5.56 -20.97
C GLY A 226 -19.02 6.85 -20.16
N LEU A 227 -17.89 7.51 -19.90
CA LEU A 227 -17.76 8.67 -18.99
C LEU A 227 -17.73 10.01 -19.69
N ILE A 228 -17.19 10.06 -20.90
CA ILE A 228 -17.04 11.31 -21.65
C ILE A 228 -18.40 11.76 -22.21
N VAL A 229 -18.69 13.04 -22.15
CA VAL A 229 -19.85 13.62 -22.81
C VAL A 229 -19.61 13.59 -24.32
N GLY A 230 -20.41 12.79 -25.04
CA GLY A 230 -20.38 12.76 -26.49
C GLY A 230 -20.90 14.06 -27.11
N PRO A 231 -20.68 14.29 -28.42
CA PRO A 231 -21.17 15.49 -29.11
C PRO A 231 -22.68 15.68 -28.97
N ASP A 232 -23.45 14.61 -28.86
CA ASP A 232 -24.91 14.65 -28.70
C ASP A 232 -25.35 14.97 -27.24
N GLY A 233 -24.51 14.72 -26.21
CA GLY A 233 -24.82 15.00 -24.81
C GLY A 233 -24.58 16.45 -24.37
N ALA A 234 -23.86 17.24 -25.17
CA ALA A 234 -23.63 18.66 -24.89
C ALA A 234 -24.93 19.49 -25.05
N ALA A 235 -25.91 19.02 -25.82
CA ALA A 235 -27.18 19.67 -26.00
C ALA A 235 -28.18 19.48 -24.86
N GLU A 236 -28.12 18.34 -24.12
CA GLU A 236 -29.05 18.04 -23.02
C GLU A 236 -28.72 18.79 -21.72
N ASN A 237 -27.44 19.14 -21.51
CA ASN A 237 -27.00 19.79 -20.26
C ASN A 237 -27.30 21.30 -20.23
N SER A 238 -27.51 21.92 -21.41
CA SER A 238 -27.91 23.32 -21.49
C SER A 238 -29.37 23.60 -21.10
N GLY A 239 -30.19 22.56 -20.97
CA GLY A 239 -31.63 22.65 -20.66
C GLY A 239 -31.99 22.50 -19.19
N ARG A 240 -31.06 22.12 -18.30
CA ARG A 240 -31.31 21.86 -16.85
C ARG A 240 -30.96 23.02 -15.91
N SER A 241 -30.53 24.14 -16.42
CA SER A 241 -30.31 25.39 -15.66
C SER A 241 -31.44 26.38 -15.92
N ARG A 242 -32.63 26.05 -15.43
CA ARG A 242 -33.72 27.02 -15.19
C ARG A 242 -34.52 26.63 -13.95
#